data_7c6251237e219a3cda51b5bcf6d10c92
#
_entry.id   7c6251237e219a3cda51b5bcf6d10c92
#
_cell.length_a   1.000
_cell.length_b   1.000
_cell.length_c   1.000
_cell.angle_alpha   90.00
_cell.angle_beta   90.00
_cell.angle_gamma   90.00
#
_symmetry.space_group_name_H-M   'P 1'
#
loop_
_entity.id
_entity.type
_entity.pdbx_description
1 polymer ?
#
loop_
_entity_poly.entity_id
_entity_poly.type
_entity_poly.pdbx_seq_one_letter_code
_entity_poly.pdbx_strand_id
1 'polypeptide(L)'
;IYNLVKSLKRQTDLIAVREQDYIKNPKPNGYRSYHLIVGVPVYCMDGMEYFPVEVQLRTLSMDFWASMEHRISYKKEREDKEALTEELRSYANVLVEIERSFERHNEIGKLEK
;
A
#
# COMPACT_ATOMS: atom_id res chain seq x y z
N ILE A 1 6.35 0.01 6.68
CA ILE A 1 5.31 -0.95 6.21
C ILE A 1 5.74 -2.39 6.47
N TYR A 2 6.94 -2.78 6.08
CA TYR A 2 7.41 -4.16 6.25
C TYR A 2 7.45 -4.61 7.71
N ASN A 3 7.74 -3.70 8.63
CA ASN A 3 7.69 -4.00 10.06
C ASN A 3 6.26 -4.26 10.53
N LEU A 4 5.29 -3.53 10.01
CA LEU A 4 3.88 -3.78 10.30
C LEU A 4 3.42 -5.14 9.75
N VAL A 5 3.86 -5.49 8.54
CA VAL A 5 3.56 -6.79 7.94
C VAL A 5 4.09 -7.92 8.83
N LYS A 6 5.34 -7.80 9.28
CA LYS A 6 5.94 -8.79 10.18
C LYS A 6 5.16 -8.90 11.49
N SER A 7 4.73 -7.78 12.05
CA SER A 7 3.93 -7.76 13.28
C SER A 7 2.59 -8.44 13.10
N LEU A 8 1.92 -8.19 11.98
CA LEU A 8 0.63 -8.84 11.66
C LEU A 8 0.80 -10.36 11.50
N LYS A 9 1.86 -10.79 10.83
CA LYS A 9 2.14 -12.22 10.64
C LYS A 9 2.50 -12.94 11.92
N ARG A 10 2.98 -12.24 12.94
CA ARG A 10 3.31 -12.81 14.25
C ARG A 10 2.09 -13.03 15.13
N GLN A 11 0.94 -12.44 14.79
CA GLN A 11 -0.28 -12.66 15.54
C GLN A 11 -0.72 -14.10 15.42
N THR A 12 -0.82 -14.80 16.56
CA THR A 12 -1.13 -16.24 16.58
C THR A 12 -2.56 -16.56 16.22
N ASP A 13 -3.45 -15.58 16.34
CA ASP A 13 -4.87 -15.71 16.02
C ASP A 13 -5.21 -15.35 14.57
N LEU A 14 -4.23 -14.84 13.80
CA LEU A 14 -4.43 -14.50 12.39
C LEU A 14 -3.70 -15.48 11.50
N ILE A 15 -4.29 -15.80 10.36
CA ILE A 15 -3.68 -16.64 9.34
C ILE A 15 -3.43 -15.81 8.09
N ALA A 16 -2.17 -15.71 7.67
CA ALA A 16 -1.84 -15.04 6.41
C ALA A 16 -2.24 -15.95 5.24
N VAL A 17 -3.18 -15.50 4.42
CA VAL A 17 -3.74 -16.27 3.32
C VAL A 17 -3.09 -15.90 1.99
N ARG A 18 -2.91 -14.60 1.73
CA ARG A 18 -2.38 -14.11 0.47
C ARG A 18 -1.68 -12.77 0.65
N GLU A 19 -0.62 -12.56 -0.12
CA GLU A 19 0.15 -11.32 -0.10
C GLU A 19 0.41 -10.82 -1.53
N GLN A 20 0.40 -9.48 -1.68
CA GLN A 20 0.78 -8.80 -2.90
C GLN A 20 1.62 -7.58 -2.53
N ASP A 21 2.89 -7.60 -2.91
CA ASP A 21 3.82 -6.50 -2.64
C ASP A 21 3.97 -5.60 -3.86
N TYR A 22 3.13 -4.57 -3.93
CA TYR A 22 3.21 -3.55 -4.98
C TYR A 22 4.20 -2.43 -4.64
N ILE A 23 4.91 -2.54 -3.51
CA ILE A 23 5.98 -1.60 -3.17
C ILE A 23 7.26 -2.00 -3.90
N LYS A 24 7.61 -3.29 -3.83
CA LYS A 24 8.74 -3.85 -4.59
C LYS A 24 8.44 -3.95 -6.08
N ASN A 25 7.19 -4.27 -6.41
CA ASN A 25 6.74 -4.49 -7.78
C ASN A 25 5.54 -3.59 -8.08
N PRO A 26 5.76 -2.28 -8.29
CA PRO A 26 4.66 -1.36 -8.58
C PRO A 26 3.93 -1.73 -9.87
N LYS A 27 2.67 -1.36 -9.96
CA LYS A 27 1.92 -1.49 -11.21
C LYS A 27 2.48 -0.53 -12.26
N PRO A 28 2.23 -0.77 -13.57
CA PRO A 28 2.76 0.09 -14.64
C PRO A 28 2.44 1.57 -14.48
N ASN A 29 1.29 1.92 -13.89
CA ASN A 29 0.91 3.31 -13.64
C ASN A 29 1.55 3.92 -12.40
N GLY A 30 2.37 3.16 -11.66
CA GLY A 30 3.01 3.63 -10.44
C GLY A 30 2.26 3.31 -9.16
N TYR A 31 1.14 2.58 -9.22
CA TYR A 31 0.41 2.18 -8.02
C TYR A 31 1.31 1.35 -7.10
N ARG A 32 1.36 1.74 -5.83
CA ARG A 32 2.14 1.08 -4.78
C ARG A 32 1.30 0.90 -3.54
N SER A 33 1.38 -0.26 -2.95
CA SER A 33 0.83 -0.58 -1.64
C SER A 33 1.25 -1.99 -1.28
N TYR A 34 1.03 -2.39 -0.03
CA TYR A 34 1.16 -3.77 0.37
C TYR A 34 -0.23 -4.31 0.69
N HIS A 35 -0.63 -5.39 0.03
CA HIS A 35 -1.93 -6.04 0.26
C HIS A 35 -1.70 -7.36 0.98
N LEU A 36 -2.41 -7.56 2.06
CA LEU A 36 -2.36 -8.77 2.84
C LEU A 36 -3.78 -9.24 3.12
N ILE A 37 -4.10 -10.46 2.72
CA ILE A 37 -5.37 -11.08 3.11
C ILE A 37 -5.09 -11.98 4.29
N VAL A 38 -5.77 -11.72 5.41
CA VAL A 38 -5.64 -12.52 6.63
C VAL A 38 -6.97 -13.19 6.95
N GLY A 39 -6.89 -14.40 7.46
CA GLY A 39 -8.04 -15.07 8.06
C GLY A 39 -8.18 -14.64 9.50
N VAL A 40 -9.32 -14.05 9.83
CA VAL A 40 -9.62 -13.59 11.20
C VAL A 40 -10.59 -14.60 11.83
N PRO A 41 -10.28 -15.13 13.01
CA PRO A 41 -11.16 -16.08 13.66
C PRO A 41 -12.40 -15.37 14.20
N VAL A 42 -13.57 -15.91 13.89
CA VAL A 42 -14.84 -15.45 14.43
C VAL A 42 -15.48 -16.61 15.18
N TYR A 43 -15.79 -16.38 16.43
CA TYR A 43 -16.38 -17.40 17.30
C TYR A 43 -17.91 -17.30 17.24
N CYS A 44 -18.52 -18.34 16.68
CA CYS A 44 -19.96 -18.47 16.56
C CYS A 44 -20.47 -19.56 17.51
N MET A 45 -21.79 -19.67 17.66
CA MET A 45 -22.38 -20.70 18.53
C MET A 45 -22.01 -22.12 18.10
N ASP A 46 -21.81 -22.34 16.82
CA ASP A 46 -21.51 -23.65 16.23
C ASP A 46 -19.99 -23.90 16.09
N GLY A 47 -19.15 -23.03 16.63
CA GLY A 47 -17.71 -23.15 16.55
C GLY A 47 -17.03 -21.91 16.00
N MET A 48 -15.77 -22.08 15.60
CA MET A 48 -14.96 -20.98 15.10
C MET A 48 -14.80 -21.08 13.58
N GLU A 49 -14.95 -19.96 12.89
CA GLU A 49 -14.71 -19.85 11.45
C GLU A 49 -13.72 -18.73 11.18
N TYR A 50 -12.90 -18.92 10.14
CA TYR A 50 -12.00 -17.86 9.67
C TYR A 50 -12.65 -17.07 8.55
N PHE A 51 -12.67 -15.75 8.71
CA PHE A 51 -13.18 -14.83 7.68
C PHE A 51 -12.02 -14.06 7.04
N PRO A 52 -11.99 -13.97 5.71
CA PRO A 52 -10.93 -13.23 5.04
C PRO A 52 -11.13 -11.72 5.21
N VAL A 53 -10.07 -11.04 5.59
CA VAL A 53 -10.03 -9.57 5.70
C VAL A 53 -8.86 -9.08 4.87
N GLU A 54 -9.10 -8.14 3.97
CA GLU A 54 -8.05 -7.51 3.20
C GLU A 54 -7.49 -6.32 3.98
N VAL A 55 -6.18 -6.35 4.22
CA VAL A 55 -5.44 -5.26 4.84
C VAL A 55 -4.58 -4.61 3.76
N GLN A 56 -4.80 -3.32 3.53
CA GLN A 56 -3.98 -2.54 2.61
C GLN A 56 -3.11 -1.60 3.43
N LEU A 57 -1.81 -1.70 3.24
CA LEU A 57 -0.83 -0.86 3.93
C LEU A 57 -0.22 0.10 2.91
N ARG A 58 -0.30 1.38 3.22
CA ARG A 58 0.21 2.47 2.37
C ARG A 58 0.91 3.50 3.22
N THR A 59 1.96 4.10 2.65
CA THR A 59 2.49 5.34 3.20
C THR A 59 1.56 6.50 2.82
N LEU A 60 1.76 7.64 3.44
CA LEU A 60 0.95 8.82 3.14
C LEU A 60 1.07 9.23 1.66
N SER A 61 2.27 9.16 1.09
CA SER A 61 2.47 9.49 -0.32
C SER A 61 1.79 8.50 -1.27
N MET A 62 1.78 7.22 -0.92
CA MET A 62 1.08 6.20 -1.69
C MET A 62 -0.44 6.42 -1.69
N ASP A 63 -0.98 6.78 -0.54
CA ASP A 63 -2.41 7.08 -0.39
C ASP A 63 -2.79 8.35 -1.15
N PHE A 64 -1.97 9.38 -1.08
CA PHE A 64 -2.15 10.61 -1.84
C PHE A 64 -2.19 10.32 -3.35
N TRP A 65 -1.21 9.56 -3.85
CA TRP A 65 -1.15 9.19 -5.27
C TRP A 65 -2.41 8.43 -5.69
N ALA A 66 -2.85 7.45 -4.88
CA ALA A 66 -4.03 6.64 -5.17
C ALA A 66 -5.30 7.50 -5.24
N SER A 67 -5.44 8.46 -4.35
CA SER A 67 -6.57 9.40 -4.34
C SER A 67 -6.58 10.28 -5.58
N MET A 68 -5.43 10.79 -5.99
CA MET A 68 -5.30 11.62 -7.18
C MET A 68 -5.54 10.82 -8.46
N GLU A 69 -5.02 9.61 -8.53
CA GLU A 69 -5.25 8.70 -9.64
C GLU A 69 -6.74 8.45 -9.84
N HIS A 70 -7.45 8.15 -8.76
CA HIS A 70 -8.89 7.90 -8.81
C HIS A 70 -9.65 9.11 -9.38
N ARG A 71 -9.30 10.33 -8.96
CA ARG A 71 -9.93 11.55 -9.46
C ARG A 71 -9.67 11.79 -10.94
N ILE A 72 -8.43 11.60 -11.37
CA ILE A 72 -8.02 11.82 -12.76
C ILE A 72 -8.66 10.78 -13.67
N SER A 73 -8.58 9.51 -13.30
CA SER A 73 -9.11 8.40 -14.10
C SER A 73 -10.62 8.42 -14.21
N TYR A 74 -11.30 8.89 -13.17
CA TYR A 74 -12.76 9.00 -13.17
C TYR A 74 -13.26 10.09 -14.11
N LYS A 75 -12.54 11.23 -14.21
CA LYS A 75 -12.97 12.40 -14.99
C LYS A 75 -12.59 12.34 -16.45
N LYS A 76 -11.51 11.66 -16.80
CA LYS A 76 -11.07 11.54 -18.19
C LYS A 76 -11.60 10.26 -18.81
N GLU A 77 -12.59 10.43 -19.71
CA GLU A 77 -12.88 9.40 -20.68
C GLU A 77 -11.66 9.31 -21.63
N ARG A 78 -11.08 8.33 -21.59
CA ARG A 78 -9.90 7.70 -22.00
C ARG A 78 -9.55 7.53 -23.45
N GLU A 79 -9.16 8.61 -24.08
CA GLU A 79 -8.56 8.54 -25.40
C GLU A 79 -7.06 8.24 -25.34
N ASP A 80 -6.40 8.54 -24.20
CA ASP A 80 -4.94 8.37 -24.04
C ASP A 80 -4.55 7.63 -22.76
N LYS A 81 -4.89 6.34 -22.66
CA LYS A 81 -4.53 5.54 -21.50
C LYS A 81 -3.03 5.40 -21.29
N GLU A 82 -2.26 5.27 -22.36
CA GLU A 82 -0.81 5.11 -22.29
C GLU A 82 -0.14 6.39 -21.77
N ALA A 83 -0.54 7.55 -22.30
CA ALA A 83 -0.02 8.83 -21.85
C ALA A 83 -0.37 9.09 -20.39
N LEU A 84 -1.59 8.76 -19.98
CA LEU A 84 -2.03 8.91 -18.59
C LEU A 84 -1.24 7.99 -17.67
N THR A 85 -1.02 6.74 -18.08
CA THR A 85 -0.24 5.77 -17.31
C THR A 85 1.17 6.26 -17.07
N GLU A 86 1.83 6.81 -18.09
CA GLU A 86 3.18 7.37 -17.96
C GLU A 86 3.22 8.59 -17.05
N GLU A 87 2.23 9.48 -17.18
CA GLU A 87 2.11 10.67 -16.35
C GLU A 87 1.93 10.28 -14.88
N LEU A 88 1.02 9.36 -14.58
CA LEU A 88 0.79 8.88 -13.23
C LEU A 88 2.02 8.19 -12.64
N ARG A 89 2.75 7.43 -13.45
CA ARG A 89 4.00 6.80 -13.01
C ARG A 89 5.06 7.85 -12.68
N SER A 90 5.16 8.91 -13.47
CA SER A 90 6.11 9.98 -13.20
C SER A 90 5.79 10.69 -11.89
N TYR A 91 4.53 10.92 -11.58
CA TYR A 91 4.11 11.49 -10.30
C TYR A 91 4.44 10.57 -9.13
N ALA A 92 4.24 9.26 -9.29
CA ALA A 92 4.63 8.28 -8.27
C ALA A 92 6.13 8.33 -7.99
N ASN A 93 6.96 8.43 -9.02
CA ASN A 93 8.40 8.52 -8.88
C ASN A 93 8.84 9.79 -8.14
N VAL A 94 8.20 10.92 -8.42
CA VAL A 94 8.46 12.18 -7.70
C VAL A 94 8.10 12.02 -6.22
N LEU A 95 6.98 11.40 -5.91
CA LEU A 95 6.55 11.18 -4.53
C LEU A 95 7.50 10.23 -3.78
N VAL A 96 8.05 9.22 -4.46
CA VAL A 96 9.07 8.34 -3.87
C VAL A 96 10.30 9.15 -3.46
N GLU A 97 10.76 10.05 -4.32
CA GLU A 97 11.92 10.89 -4.03
C GLU A 97 11.67 11.85 -2.86
N ILE A 98 10.49 12.45 -2.81
CA ILE A 98 10.08 13.32 -1.71
C ILE A 98 10.07 12.53 -0.40
N GLU A 99 9.47 11.34 -0.40
CA GLU A 99 9.37 10.48 0.78
C GLU A 99 10.75 10.05 1.28
N ARG A 100 11.66 9.66 0.38
CA ARG A 100 13.03 9.31 0.72
C ARG A 100 13.79 10.48 1.34
N SER A 101 13.62 11.66 0.78
CA SER A 101 14.23 12.89 1.32
C SER A 101 13.73 13.17 2.73
N PHE A 102 12.44 13.03 2.95
CA PHE A 102 11.80 13.24 4.25
C PHE A 102 12.31 12.24 5.28
N GLU A 103 12.43 10.98 4.92
CA GLU A 103 12.95 9.93 5.81
C GLU A 103 14.41 10.17 6.19
N ARG A 104 15.23 10.64 5.25
CA ARG A 104 16.62 11.00 5.56
C ARG A 104 16.72 12.08 6.62
N HIS A 105 15.86 13.09 6.55
CA HIS A 105 15.81 14.15 7.58
C HIS A 105 15.36 13.62 8.93
N ASN A 106 14.42 12.69 8.95
CA ASN A 106 13.96 12.03 10.17
C ASN A 106 15.06 11.21 10.82
N GLU A 107 15.85 10.46 10.04
CA GLU A 107 16.97 9.66 10.54
C GLU A 107 18.08 10.56 11.11
N ILE A 108 18.41 11.65 10.43
CA ILE A 108 19.38 12.63 10.93
C ILE A 108 18.89 13.23 12.23
N GLY A 109 17.61 13.60 12.32
CA GLY A 109 17.02 14.12 13.54
C GLY A 109 17.05 13.15 14.71
N LYS A 110 16.93 11.85 14.46
CA LYS A 110 17.06 10.80 15.48
C LYS A 110 18.50 10.63 15.96
N LEU A 111 19.47 10.81 15.07
CA LEU A 111 20.89 10.70 15.41
C LEU A 111 21.39 11.89 16.21
N GLU A 112 20.77 13.06 16.03
CA GLU A 112 21.12 14.27 16.77
C GLU A 112 20.52 14.33 18.18
N LYS A 113 19.58 13.46 18.47
CA LYS A 113 18.99 13.32 19.80
C LYS A 113 19.75 12.26 20.60
#